data_38e68a7cf3d28b12a7ce7f30b6c1a41f
#
_entry.id   38e68a7cf3d28b12a7ce7f30b6c1a41f
#
_cell.length_a   1.000
_cell.length_b   1.000
_cell.length_c   1.000
_cell.angle_alpha   90.00
_cell.angle_beta   90.00
_cell.angle_gamma   90.00
#
_symmetry.space_group_name_H-M   'P 1'
#
loop_
_entity.id
_entity.type
_entity.pdbx_description
1 polymer ?
#
loop_
_entity_poly.entity_id
_entity_poly.type
_entity_poly.pdbx_seq_one_letter_code
_entity_poly.pdbx_strand_id
1 'polypeptide(L)'
;MRQDAVEEIGMVEAGAIINLPVYAFKIPAGFPSPADDYLECRIDLNEELIEHPHSTFILNVSGDSMIGAGIMPGGKLVVDKSIEPSHGKIVIAVIDGQLTVKRLYKRRGVIKLMPENPKYSPLIVKQEQDLLIWGVVTNVINPLY
;
A
#
# COMPACT_ATOMS: atom_id res chain seq x y z
N MET A 1 -12.27 0.72 21.97
CA MET A 1 -11.20 -0.21 21.65
C MET A 1 -10.83 -0.08 20.18
N ARG A 2 -9.56 -0.05 19.93
CA ARG A 2 -9.11 0.04 18.58
C ARG A 2 -8.78 -1.33 18.02
N GLN A 3 -9.29 -1.64 16.86
CA GLN A 3 -9.01 -2.88 16.19
C GLN A 3 -8.90 -2.70 14.70
N ASP A 4 -8.52 -1.54 14.27
CA ASP A 4 -8.37 -1.26 12.87
C ASP A 4 -7.27 -2.11 12.27
N ALA A 5 -7.46 -2.54 11.04
CA ALA A 5 -6.44 -3.29 10.31
C ALA A 5 -5.22 -2.43 10.01
N VAL A 6 -5.37 -1.11 10.03
CA VAL A 6 -4.29 -0.15 9.80
C VAL A 6 -4.36 0.94 10.86
N GLU A 7 -3.22 1.53 11.13
CA GLU A 7 -3.08 2.58 12.12
C GLU A 7 -2.20 3.68 11.57
N GLU A 8 -2.65 4.93 11.69
CA GLU A 8 -1.86 6.06 11.26
C GLU A 8 -0.75 6.36 12.26
N ILE A 9 0.48 6.51 11.78
CA ILE A 9 1.63 6.82 12.63
C ILE A 9 2.22 8.20 12.39
N GLY A 10 1.72 8.93 11.41
CA GLY A 10 2.11 10.32 11.23
C GLY A 10 2.33 10.72 9.80
N MET A 11 2.54 12.01 9.59
CA MET A 11 2.84 12.58 8.30
C MET A 11 4.34 12.43 8.00
N VAL A 12 4.67 12.23 6.72
CA VAL A 12 6.06 12.17 6.29
C VAL A 12 6.67 13.58 6.32
N GLU A 13 7.83 13.71 6.94
CA GLU A 13 8.58 14.95 6.99
C GLU A 13 9.88 14.82 6.19
N ALA A 14 10.34 15.93 5.63
CA ALA A 14 11.62 15.95 4.91
C ALA A 14 12.77 15.78 5.90
N GLY A 15 13.73 14.94 5.57
CA GLY A 15 14.92 14.68 6.35
C GLY A 15 16.17 14.72 5.49
N ALA A 16 17.25 14.11 5.98
CA ALA A 16 18.49 14.03 5.25
C ALA A 16 18.34 13.14 4.01
N ILE A 17 19.02 13.52 2.93
CA ILE A 17 19.04 12.73 1.70
C ILE A 17 20.03 11.58 1.89
N ILE A 18 19.59 10.36 1.63
CA ILE A 18 20.42 9.16 1.68
C ILE A 18 20.36 8.52 0.30
N ASN A 19 21.47 8.62 -0.44
CA ASN A 19 21.57 8.04 -1.77
C ASN A 19 22.08 6.60 -1.68
N LEU A 20 21.26 5.64 -2.07
CA LEU A 20 21.58 4.23 -2.04
C LEU A 20 21.92 3.73 -3.44
N PRO A 21 22.95 2.88 -3.58
CA PRO A 21 23.32 2.35 -4.90
C PRO A 21 22.29 1.34 -5.40
N VAL A 22 21.98 1.42 -6.68
CA VAL A 22 21.12 0.47 -7.38
C VAL A 22 21.97 -0.24 -8.42
N TYR A 23 22.02 -1.56 -8.35
CA TYR A 23 22.81 -2.37 -9.27
C TYR A 23 21.96 -2.80 -10.46
N ALA A 24 22.59 -2.93 -11.61
CA ALA A 24 21.89 -3.24 -12.86
C ALA A 24 21.43 -4.70 -12.94
N PHE A 25 22.07 -5.62 -12.19
CA PHE A 25 21.68 -7.01 -12.26
C PHE A 25 20.36 -7.25 -11.55
N LYS A 26 19.63 -8.24 -12.05
CA LYS A 26 18.38 -8.69 -11.43
C LYS A 26 18.60 -10.02 -10.76
N ILE A 27 18.03 -10.18 -9.57
CA ILE A 27 18.10 -11.43 -8.83
C ILE A 27 16.80 -12.18 -9.10
N PRO A 28 16.85 -13.30 -9.83
CA PRO A 28 15.64 -14.07 -10.11
C PRO A 28 15.15 -14.76 -8.82
N ALA A 29 13.84 -14.77 -8.63
CA ALA A 29 13.20 -15.49 -7.54
C ALA A 29 12.92 -16.94 -7.98
N GLY A 30 13.89 -17.61 -8.51
CA GLY A 30 13.80 -18.96 -9.03
C GLY A 30 15.19 -19.48 -9.27
N PHE A 31 15.47 -19.94 -10.50
CA PHE A 31 16.81 -20.40 -10.83
C PHE A 31 17.78 -19.22 -10.85
N PRO A 32 19.00 -19.42 -10.30
CA PRO A 32 20.00 -18.36 -10.33
C PRO A 32 20.43 -18.04 -11.75
N SER A 33 20.83 -16.80 -11.97
CA SER A 33 21.40 -16.36 -13.23
C SER A 33 22.69 -15.58 -12.96
N PRO A 34 23.57 -15.41 -13.99
CA PRO A 34 24.79 -14.64 -13.80
C PRO A 34 24.49 -13.21 -13.36
N ALA A 35 25.26 -12.72 -12.39
CA ALA A 35 25.14 -11.37 -11.90
C ALA A 35 25.98 -10.43 -12.77
N ASP A 36 25.52 -9.19 -12.85
CA ASP A 36 26.17 -8.11 -13.57
C ASP A 36 26.41 -6.99 -12.55
N ASP A 37 27.68 -6.71 -12.25
CA ASP A 37 28.11 -5.83 -11.16
C ASP A 37 27.94 -4.35 -11.41
N TYR A 38 27.37 -3.94 -12.52
CA TYR A 38 27.28 -2.53 -12.86
C TYR A 38 26.34 -1.78 -11.95
N LEU A 39 26.81 -0.66 -11.44
CA LEU A 39 26.01 0.30 -10.74
C LEU A 39 25.13 1.02 -11.78
N GLU A 40 23.81 0.93 -11.62
CA GLU A 40 22.88 1.59 -12.54
C GLU A 40 22.70 3.06 -12.16
N CYS A 41 22.42 3.31 -10.89
CA CYS A 41 22.18 4.65 -10.39
C CYS A 41 22.24 4.66 -8.87
N ARG A 42 21.97 5.81 -8.29
CA ARG A 42 21.73 5.95 -6.85
C ARG A 42 20.38 6.55 -6.63
N ILE A 43 19.67 6.06 -5.63
CA ILE A 43 18.33 6.56 -5.30
C ILE A 43 18.24 6.95 -3.83
N ASP A 44 17.39 7.92 -3.55
CA ASP A 44 16.90 8.21 -2.22
C ASP A 44 15.54 7.54 -2.09
N LEU A 45 15.37 6.63 -1.13
CA LEU A 45 14.10 5.92 -0.96
C LEU A 45 12.94 6.87 -0.68
N ASN A 46 13.18 7.99 -0.04
CA ASN A 46 12.13 8.98 0.19
C ASN A 46 11.58 9.52 -1.13
N GLU A 47 12.46 9.89 -2.06
CA GLU A 47 12.03 10.36 -3.38
C GLU A 47 11.39 9.24 -4.21
N GLU A 48 11.95 8.02 -4.11
CA GLU A 48 11.47 6.88 -4.88
C GLU A 48 10.06 6.46 -4.48
N LEU A 49 9.74 6.49 -3.19
CA LEU A 49 8.49 5.98 -2.67
C LEU A 49 7.45 7.06 -2.41
N ILE A 50 7.83 8.33 -2.36
CA ILE A 50 6.95 9.41 -1.95
C ILE A 50 6.94 10.49 -3.02
N GLU A 51 5.89 10.46 -3.84
CA GLU A 51 5.71 11.45 -4.90
C GLU A 51 5.14 12.76 -4.36
N HIS A 52 4.25 12.68 -3.38
CA HIS A 52 3.55 13.83 -2.82
C HIS A 52 3.75 13.89 -1.29
N PRO A 53 4.87 14.48 -0.81
CA PRO A 53 5.18 14.44 0.64
C PRO A 53 4.09 15.03 1.54
N HIS A 54 3.38 16.07 1.07
CA HIS A 54 2.38 16.75 1.90
C HIS A 54 1.06 15.98 2.02
N SER A 55 0.86 14.95 1.19
CA SER A 55 -0.35 14.13 1.21
C SER A 55 -0.07 12.66 1.45
N THR A 56 1.16 12.30 1.83
CA THR A 56 1.58 10.93 2.03
C THR A 56 1.70 10.62 3.52
N PHE A 57 1.12 9.50 3.92
CA PHE A 57 1.07 9.04 5.30
C PHE A 57 1.54 7.59 5.39
N ILE A 58 2.02 7.19 6.56
CA ILE A 58 2.42 5.82 6.82
C ILE A 58 1.43 5.21 7.80
N LEU A 59 0.91 4.03 7.47
CA LEU A 59 -0.02 3.29 8.33
C LEU A 59 0.56 1.91 8.63
N ASN A 60 0.34 1.43 9.84
CA ASN A 60 0.70 0.07 10.22
C ASN A 60 -0.42 -0.90 9.85
N VAL A 61 -0.05 -2.10 9.43
CA VAL A 61 -1.00 -3.14 9.06
C VAL A 61 -1.16 -4.14 10.19
N SER A 62 -2.41 -4.43 10.54
CA SER A 62 -2.76 -5.60 11.33
C SER A 62 -3.72 -6.45 10.50
N GLY A 63 -3.75 -7.76 10.75
CA GLY A 63 -4.62 -8.65 10.00
C GLY A 63 -4.02 -9.11 8.68
N ASP A 64 -4.72 -10.02 8.02
CA ASP A 64 -4.19 -10.76 6.88
C ASP A 64 -5.11 -10.77 5.66
N SER A 65 -6.08 -9.86 5.58
CA SER A 65 -7.05 -9.88 4.48
C SER A 65 -6.44 -9.51 3.13
N MET A 66 -5.23 -8.98 3.10
CA MET A 66 -4.58 -8.52 1.86
C MET A 66 -3.25 -9.23 1.60
N ILE A 67 -3.01 -10.39 2.18
CA ILE A 67 -1.74 -11.09 1.99
C ILE A 67 -1.50 -11.50 0.54
N GLY A 68 -2.55 -11.77 -0.23
CA GLY A 68 -2.42 -12.06 -1.66
C GLY A 68 -1.92 -10.89 -2.50
N ALA A 69 -2.01 -9.68 -1.97
CA ALA A 69 -1.44 -8.48 -2.59
C ALA A 69 -0.06 -8.14 -2.03
N GLY A 70 0.50 -8.99 -1.19
CA GLY A 70 1.80 -8.75 -0.58
C GLY A 70 1.77 -7.86 0.65
N ILE A 71 0.59 -7.57 1.19
CA ILE A 71 0.44 -6.75 2.39
C ILE A 71 0.33 -7.67 3.59
N MET A 72 1.38 -7.73 4.40
CA MET A 72 1.50 -8.67 5.51
C MET A 72 1.21 -7.98 6.84
N PRO A 73 0.68 -8.73 7.83
CA PRO A 73 0.58 -8.21 9.19
C PRO A 73 1.95 -7.73 9.68
N GLY A 74 1.99 -6.57 10.30
CA GLY A 74 3.25 -5.95 10.74
C GLY A 74 3.92 -5.09 9.69
N GLY A 75 3.42 -5.07 8.46
CA GLY A 75 3.91 -4.20 7.41
C GLY A 75 3.49 -2.75 7.60
N LYS A 76 4.07 -1.88 6.78
CA LYS A 76 3.71 -0.47 6.73
C LYS A 76 3.22 -0.12 5.34
N LEU A 77 2.14 0.64 5.27
CA LEU A 77 1.59 1.12 4.02
C LEU A 77 2.02 2.56 3.79
N VAL A 78 2.47 2.83 2.58
CA VAL A 78 2.66 4.20 2.09
C VAL A 78 1.36 4.60 1.41
N VAL A 79 0.68 5.60 1.94
CA VAL A 79 -0.66 6.00 1.50
C VAL A 79 -0.65 7.45 1.05
N ASP A 80 -1.08 7.68 -0.18
CA ASP A 80 -1.17 9.01 -0.77
C ASP A 80 -2.64 9.42 -0.89
N LYS A 81 -3.00 10.50 -0.19
CA LYS A 81 -4.37 11.00 -0.19
C LYS A 81 -4.70 11.85 -1.42
N SER A 82 -3.70 12.24 -2.20
CA SER A 82 -3.92 13.08 -3.39
C SER A 82 -4.27 12.27 -4.64
N ILE A 83 -4.05 10.96 -4.62
CA ILE A 83 -4.34 10.11 -5.78
C ILE A 83 -5.84 9.81 -5.83
N GLU A 84 -6.43 9.97 -7.01
CA GLU A 84 -7.83 9.66 -7.25
C GLU A 84 -8.06 8.15 -7.13
N PRO A 85 -8.95 7.69 -6.23
CA PRO A 85 -9.29 6.28 -6.15
C PRO A 85 -10.00 5.83 -7.42
N SER A 86 -9.59 4.68 -7.96
CA SER A 86 -10.21 4.11 -9.14
C SER A 86 -10.16 2.59 -9.08
N HIS A 87 -10.92 1.96 -9.97
CA HIS A 87 -10.99 0.51 -10.03
C HIS A 87 -9.60 -0.13 -10.07
N GLY A 88 -9.40 -1.14 -9.24
CA GLY A 88 -8.16 -1.91 -9.16
C GLY A 88 -7.13 -1.37 -8.19
N LYS A 89 -7.25 -0.15 -7.73
CA LYS A 89 -6.31 0.40 -6.75
C LYS A 89 -6.58 -0.15 -5.35
N ILE A 90 -5.51 -0.29 -4.58
CA ILE A 90 -5.62 -0.64 -3.17
C ILE A 90 -5.82 0.64 -2.41
N VAL A 91 -6.84 0.68 -1.56
CA VAL A 91 -7.28 1.89 -0.89
C VAL A 91 -7.43 1.67 0.60
N ILE A 92 -7.35 2.77 1.34
CA ILE A 92 -7.78 2.80 2.74
C ILE A 92 -9.20 3.33 2.73
N ALA A 93 -10.13 2.49 3.14
CA ALA A 93 -11.55 2.83 3.17
C ALA A 93 -12.01 3.00 4.61
N VAL A 94 -12.96 3.90 4.80
CA VAL A 94 -13.63 4.09 6.09
C VAL A 94 -15.01 3.46 6.00
N ILE A 95 -15.22 2.44 6.83
CA ILE A 95 -16.50 1.72 6.92
C ILE A 95 -16.95 1.77 8.37
N ASP A 96 -18.13 2.33 8.61
CA ASP A 96 -18.68 2.47 9.97
C ASP A 96 -17.67 3.10 10.94
N GLY A 97 -16.95 4.11 10.46
CA GLY A 97 -15.97 4.81 11.29
C GLY A 97 -14.63 4.11 11.46
N GLN A 98 -14.44 2.95 10.84
CA GLN A 98 -13.21 2.17 10.97
C GLN A 98 -12.46 2.13 9.65
N LEU A 99 -11.13 2.21 9.75
CA LEU A 99 -10.24 2.13 8.59
C LEU A 99 -9.99 0.66 8.24
N THR A 100 -9.99 0.36 6.95
CA THR A 100 -9.59 -0.95 6.43
C THR A 100 -8.86 -0.79 5.11
N VAL A 101 -7.96 -1.73 4.79
CA VAL A 101 -7.27 -1.76 3.50
C VAL A 101 -7.88 -2.85 2.64
N LYS A 102 -8.29 -2.47 1.42
CA LYS A 102 -8.91 -3.39 0.47
C LYS A 102 -8.61 -2.92 -0.95
N ARG A 103 -8.87 -3.80 -1.92
CA ARG A 103 -8.82 -3.41 -3.33
C ARG A 103 -10.17 -2.88 -3.76
N LEU A 104 -10.18 -1.71 -4.38
CA LEU A 104 -11.41 -1.09 -4.86
C LEU A 104 -11.87 -1.76 -6.16
N TYR A 105 -13.10 -2.24 -6.16
CA TYR A 105 -13.79 -2.65 -7.37
C TYR A 105 -14.86 -1.61 -7.68
N LYS A 106 -14.80 -1.03 -8.87
CA LYS A 106 -15.76 -0.01 -9.27
C LYS A 106 -16.04 -0.14 -10.77
N ARG A 107 -17.08 -0.88 -11.12
CA ARG A 107 -17.47 -1.11 -12.51
C ARG A 107 -18.96 -1.19 -12.62
N ARG A 108 -19.51 -0.58 -13.68
CA ARG A 108 -20.91 -0.69 -14.06
C ARG A 108 -21.88 -0.36 -12.90
N GLY A 109 -21.53 0.68 -12.14
CA GLY A 109 -22.34 1.08 -11.00
C GLY A 109 -22.22 0.21 -9.76
N VAL A 110 -21.41 -0.83 -9.80
CA VAL A 110 -21.18 -1.72 -8.66
C VAL A 110 -19.87 -1.33 -7.98
N ILE A 111 -19.92 -1.13 -6.67
CA ILE A 111 -18.77 -0.80 -5.85
C ILE A 111 -18.58 -1.90 -4.81
N LYS A 112 -17.39 -2.46 -4.77
CA LYS A 112 -17.01 -3.49 -3.78
C LYS A 112 -15.65 -3.16 -3.20
N LEU A 113 -15.44 -3.58 -1.98
CA LEU A 113 -14.12 -3.61 -1.35
C LEU A 113 -13.67 -5.06 -1.32
N MET A 114 -12.63 -5.37 -2.08
CA MET A 114 -12.19 -6.74 -2.33
C MET A 114 -11.01 -7.09 -1.45
N PRO A 115 -11.10 -8.15 -0.65
CA PRO A 115 -9.93 -8.70 0.01
C PRO A 115 -9.06 -9.45 -0.98
N GLU A 116 -7.80 -9.66 -0.61
CA GLU A 116 -6.86 -10.49 -1.36
C GLU A 116 -6.48 -11.69 -0.50
N ASN A 117 -7.48 -12.39 -0.01
CA ASN A 117 -7.35 -13.59 0.81
C ASN A 117 -8.67 -14.35 0.73
N PRO A 118 -8.67 -15.63 0.28
CA PRO A 118 -9.91 -16.39 0.12
C PRO A 118 -10.70 -16.60 1.41
N LYS A 119 -10.09 -16.41 2.58
CA LYS A 119 -10.79 -16.54 3.86
C LYS A 119 -11.79 -15.42 4.11
N TYR A 120 -11.70 -14.33 3.36
CA TYR A 120 -12.54 -13.15 3.55
C TYR A 120 -13.45 -12.94 2.36
N SER A 121 -14.63 -12.42 2.61
CA SER A 121 -15.61 -12.13 1.57
C SER A 121 -15.54 -10.67 1.14
N PRO A 122 -15.83 -10.37 -0.13
CA PRO A 122 -15.97 -8.99 -0.58
C PRO A 122 -17.06 -8.25 0.18
N LEU A 123 -16.84 -6.96 0.43
CA LEU A 123 -17.84 -6.09 1.00
C LEU A 123 -18.48 -5.28 -0.11
N ILE A 124 -19.78 -5.48 -0.31
CA ILE A 124 -20.55 -4.74 -1.33
C ILE A 124 -21.02 -3.42 -0.73
N VAL A 125 -20.67 -2.32 -1.39
CA VAL A 125 -21.10 -0.99 -0.97
C VAL A 125 -22.43 -0.69 -1.70
N LYS A 126 -23.51 -0.64 -0.94
CA LYS A 126 -24.85 -0.49 -1.52
C LYS A 126 -25.11 0.91 -2.04
N GLN A 127 -24.59 1.91 -1.35
CA GLN A 127 -24.72 3.30 -1.75
C GLN A 127 -23.36 3.96 -1.70
N GLU A 128 -23.01 4.70 -2.74
CA GLU A 128 -21.68 5.31 -2.85
C GLU A 128 -21.38 6.27 -1.69
N GLN A 129 -22.38 6.97 -1.18
CA GLN A 129 -22.20 7.88 -0.06
C GLN A 129 -21.83 7.18 1.25
N ASP A 130 -22.04 5.87 1.35
CA ASP A 130 -21.64 5.10 2.53
C ASP A 130 -20.15 4.75 2.53
N LEU A 131 -19.48 5.02 1.44
CA LEU A 131 -18.05 4.74 1.27
C LEU A 131 -17.25 6.03 1.30
N LEU A 132 -16.27 6.07 2.19
CA LEU A 132 -15.26 7.12 2.19
C LEU A 132 -13.91 6.49 1.95
N ILE A 133 -13.21 6.93 0.91
CA ILE A 133 -11.83 6.53 0.65
C ILE A 133 -10.91 7.55 1.29
N TRP A 134 -10.09 7.08 2.24
CA TRP A 134 -9.16 7.95 2.95
C TRP A 134 -7.89 8.21 2.15
N GLY A 135 -7.43 7.24 1.38
CA GLY A 135 -6.25 7.38 0.53
C GLY A 135 -6.01 6.15 -0.31
N VAL A 136 -5.04 6.26 -1.21
CA VAL A 136 -4.61 5.18 -2.11
C VAL A 136 -3.26 4.65 -1.64
N VAL A 137 -3.15 3.34 -1.51
CA VAL A 137 -1.90 2.69 -1.13
C VAL A 137 -0.99 2.60 -2.35
N THR A 138 0.19 3.18 -2.25
CA THR A 138 1.17 3.17 -3.33
C THR A 138 2.24 2.11 -3.16
N ASN A 139 2.59 1.81 -1.92
CA ASN A 139 3.66 0.87 -1.61
C ASN A 139 3.38 0.20 -0.28
N VAL A 140 4.00 -0.97 -0.10
CA VAL A 140 4.02 -1.65 1.19
C VAL A 140 5.47 -1.96 1.54
N ILE A 141 5.80 -1.83 2.81
CA ILE A 141 7.11 -2.17 3.35
C ILE A 141 6.90 -3.27 4.38
N ASN A 142 7.32 -4.48 4.05
CA ASN A 142 7.20 -5.64 4.92
C ASN A 142 8.57 -5.99 5.47
N PRO A 143 8.82 -5.88 6.78
CA PRO A 143 10.07 -6.40 7.35
C PRO A 143 10.08 -7.92 7.27
N LEU A 144 11.26 -8.49 7.06
CA LEU A 144 11.42 -9.93 6.88
C LEU A 144 12.13 -10.63 8.05
N TYR A 145 12.29 -9.93 9.15
CA TYR A 145 12.96 -10.48 10.33
C TYR A 145 12.28 -10.07 11.61
#